data_d28e3ae57522d241261c3a128f969e6e
#
_entry.id   d28e3ae57522d241261c3a128f969e6e
#
_cell.length_a   1.000
_cell.length_b   1.000
_cell.length_c   1.000
_cell.angle_alpha   90.00
_cell.angle_beta   90.00
_cell.angle_gamma   90.00
#
_symmetry.space_group_name_H-M   'P 1'
#
loop_
_entity.id
_entity.type
_entity.pdbx_description
1 polymer ?
#
loop_
_entity_poly.entity_id
_entity_poly.type
_entity_poly.pdbx_seq_one_letter_code
_entity_poly.pdbx_strand_id
1 'polypeptide(L)'
;MRLSLTGAANTGKTSLLQSFLHTWKTYKTPEKTYRDIIEEKKLEHSSKTTTETQTEILNFITDQQLGKTVDDDIIYDRCTLDVLAYTIWAHEKGLEGFDTAFVNTQIKLVKESMRSLDIIFICKFNESMSVEDDGKRDANKEYIVEINNIIESLYQQYKQNIDSDIFFPKDDSPCLIKLPDSMQQRVDLIAEYVAPDGGMHSEEDSVLNPNNINELEQLLKQQTNAHESEEEEKELFKKFGLK
;
A
#
# COMPACT_ATOMS: atom_id res chain seq x y z
N MET A 1 2.70 -13.19 -6.19
CA MET A 1 2.34 -11.77 -6.46
C MET A 1 3.50 -10.82 -6.16
N ARG A 2 3.51 -9.67 -6.78
CA ARG A 2 4.49 -8.60 -6.57
C ARG A 2 3.84 -7.42 -5.88
N LEU A 3 4.18 -7.24 -4.62
CA LEU A 3 3.57 -6.24 -3.73
C LEU A 3 4.57 -5.14 -3.39
N SER A 4 4.08 -3.97 -3.05
CA SER A 4 4.93 -2.89 -2.53
C SER A 4 4.26 -2.13 -1.38
N LEU A 5 5.09 -1.65 -0.45
CA LEU A 5 4.70 -0.69 0.57
C LEU A 5 5.18 0.71 0.15
N THR A 6 4.29 1.68 0.07
CA THR A 6 4.62 3.08 -0.21
C THR A 6 4.18 4.00 0.92
N GLY A 7 4.74 5.19 1.01
CA GLY A 7 4.38 6.20 2.01
C GLY A 7 5.56 7.04 2.46
N ALA A 8 5.30 8.17 3.09
CA ALA A 8 6.30 9.08 3.63
C ALA A 8 7.23 8.39 4.68
N ALA A 9 8.28 9.05 5.11
CA ALA A 9 9.11 8.55 6.20
C ALA A 9 8.28 8.39 7.50
N ASN A 10 8.72 7.52 8.39
CA ASN A 10 8.11 7.28 9.72
C ASN A 10 6.62 6.83 9.71
N THR A 11 6.14 6.22 8.62
CA THR A 11 4.78 5.68 8.52
C THR A 11 4.65 4.20 8.96
N GLY A 12 5.72 3.62 9.51
CA GLY A 12 5.72 2.23 10.00
C GLY A 12 5.87 1.16 8.93
N LYS A 13 6.30 1.50 7.69
CA LYS A 13 6.49 0.54 6.59
C LYS A 13 7.42 -0.62 6.94
N THR A 14 8.58 -0.33 7.53
CA THR A 14 9.57 -1.36 7.88
C THR A 14 9.01 -2.35 8.92
N SER A 15 8.28 -1.86 9.92
CA SER A 15 7.61 -2.73 10.90
C SER A 15 6.50 -3.55 10.26
N LEU A 16 5.74 -2.96 9.33
CA LEU A 16 4.72 -3.66 8.56
C LEU A 16 5.33 -4.74 7.67
N LEU A 17 6.44 -4.44 6.98
CA LEU A 17 7.17 -5.41 6.17
C LEU A 17 7.59 -6.64 6.99
N GLN A 18 8.13 -6.41 8.19
CA GLN A 18 8.51 -7.50 9.10
C GLN A 18 7.29 -8.35 9.54
N SER A 19 6.19 -7.69 9.90
CA SER A 19 4.93 -8.37 10.24
C SER A 19 4.37 -9.15 9.07
N PHE A 20 4.41 -8.58 7.86
CA PHE A 20 3.99 -9.23 6.63
C PHE A 20 4.80 -10.50 6.35
N LEU A 21 6.13 -10.42 6.34
CA LEU A 21 7.01 -11.57 6.10
C LEU A 21 6.92 -12.63 7.20
N HIS A 22 6.49 -12.24 8.40
CA HIS A 22 6.20 -13.20 9.46
C HIS A 22 4.90 -13.97 9.19
N THR A 23 3.90 -13.34 8.63
CA THR A 23 2.58 -13.91 8.34
C THR A 23 2.61 -14.73 7.05
N TRP A 24 3.12 -14.17 5.97
CA TRP A 24 3.18 -14.80 4.63
C TRP A 24 4.60 -15.28 4.33
N LYS A 25 4.90 -16.49 4.73
CA LYS A 25 6.25 -17.12 4.66
C LYS A 25 6.75 -17.37 3.24
N THR A 26 5.87 -17.42 2.26
CA THR A 26 6.20 -17.62 0.85
C THR A 26 6.86 -16.38 0.25
N TYR A 27 6.54 -15.21 0.79
CA TYR A 27 7.07 -13.94 0.30
C TYR A 27 8.53 -13.72 0.70
N LYS A 28 9.24 -13.06 -0.21
CA LYS A 28 10.60 -12.56 -0.01
C LYS A 28 10.62 -11.05 -0.15
N THR A 29 11.67 -10.42 0.33
CA THR A 29 11.99 -9.01 0.07
C THR A 29 13.40 -8.92 -0.49
N PRO A 30 13.72 -7.95 -1.35
CA PRO A 30 15.08 -7.74 -1.81
C PRO A 30 16.06 -7.52 -0.64
N GLU A 31 17.26 -8.08 -0.76
CA GLU A 31 18.32 -7.89 0.26
C GLU A 31 18.78 -6.44 0.34
N LYS A 32 18.92 -5.79 -0.82
CA LYS A 32 19.31 -4.38 -0.92
C LYS A 32 18.11 -3.46 -1.03
N THR A 33 18.22 -2.32 -0.40
CA THR A 33 17.23 -1.24 -0.42
C THR A 33 17.81 0.01 -1.07
N TYR A 34 16.98 1.00 -1.34
CA TYR A 34 17.45 2.31 -1.82
C TYR A 34 18.43 3.00 -0.85
N ARG A 35 18.39 2.67 0.46
CA ARG A 35 19.32 3.22 1.46
C ARG A 35 20.74 2.72 1.26
N ASP A 36 20.87 1.46 0.85
CA ASP A 36 22.19 0.88 0.54
C ASP A 36 22.85 1.63 -0.62
N ILE A 37 22.05 2.03 -1.63
CA ILE A 37 22.54 2.83 -2.77
C ILE A 37 22.95 4.24 -2.31
N ILE A 38 22.14 4.88 -1.45
CA ILE A 38 22.49 6.19 -0.88
C ILE A 38 23.84 6.11 -0.13
N GLU A 39 24.02 5.08 0.69
CA GLU A 39 25.22 4.88 1.50
C GLU A 39 26.43 4.53 0.62
N GLU A 40 26.30 3.56 -0.29
CA GLU A 40 27.35 3.12 -1.21
C GLU A 40 27.88 4.27 -2.08
N LYS A 41 26.97 5.11 -2.61
CA LYS A 41 27.31 6.23 -3.48
C LYS A 41 27.47 7.56 -2.76
N LYS A 42 27.24 7.61 -1.44
CA LYS A 42 27.30 8.81 -0.59
C LYS A 42 26.42 9.95 -1.12
N LEU A 43 25.20 9.63 -1.52
CA LEU A 43 24.28 10.58 -2.11
C LEU A 43 23.61 11.46 -1.04
N GLU A 44 23.38 12.72 -1.38
CA GLU A 44 22.57 13.62 -0.55
C GLU A 44 21.10 13.22 -0.68
N HIS A 45 20.37 13.11 0.43
CA HIS A 45 19.02 12.57 0.45
C HIS A 45 18.07 13.40 1.33
N SER A 46 16.80 12.99 1.38
CA SER A 46 15.74 13.67 2.13
C SER A 46 15.54 15.10 1.64
N SER A 47 15.51 16.09 2.52
CA SER A 47 15.32 17.51 2.16
C SER A 47 16.49 18.13 1.37
N LYS A 48 17.65 17.43 1.31
CA LYS A 48 18.84 17.84 0.53
C LYS A 48 19.03 17.02 -0.75
N THR A 49 18.00 16.32 -1.18
CA THR A 49 18.07 15.45 -2.37
C THR A 49 18.50 16.21 -3.62
N THR A 50 19.17 15.51 -4.53
CA THR A 50 19.60 16.03 -5.83
C THR A 50 18.95 15.24 -6.97
N THR A 51 18.97 15.77 -8.19
CA THR A 51 18.50 15.04 -9.38
C THR A 51 19.26 13.74 -9.61
N GLU A 52 20.57 13.72 -9.31
CA GLU A 52 21.37 12.50 -9.33
C GLU A 52 20.83 11.47 -8.35
N THR A 53 20.56 11.86 -7.11
CA THR A 53 20.00 10.97 -6.08
C THR A 53 18.68 10.37 -6.52
N GLN A 54 17.73 11.20 -7.00
CA GLN A 54 16.42 10.70 -7.41
C GLN A 54 16.53 9.78 -8.65
N THR A 55 17.42 10.08 -9.57
CA THR A 55 17.67 9.23 -10.73
C THR A 55 18.26 7.87 -10.34
N GLU A 56 19.25 7.85 -9.44
CA GLU A 56 19.89 6.63 -8.97
C GLU A 56 18.91 5.74 -8.19
N ILE A 57 18.10 6.33 -7.32
CA ILE A 57 17.08 5.59 -6.57
C ILE A 57 16.01 5.05 -7.52
N LEU A 58 15.54 5.86 -8.49
CA LEU A 58 14.53 5.44 -9.46
C LEU A 58 15.03 4.27 -10.29
N ASN A 59 16.24 4.36 -10.85
CA ASN A 59 16.82 3.28 -11.64
C ASN A 59 16.97 2.01 -10.81
N PHE A 60 17.48 2.11 -9.58
CA PHE A 60 17.65 0.97 -8.69
C PHE A 60 16.33 0.26 -8.39
N ILE A 61 15.28 1.00 -8.02
CA ILE A 61 13.96 0.41 -7.73
C ILE A 61 13.36 -0.19 -9.01
N THR A 62 13.48 0.49 -10.14
CA THR A 62 13.01 0.00 -11.44
C THR A 62 13.68 -1.32 -11.81
N ASP A 63 15.01 -1.39 -11.68
CA ASP A 63 15.77 -2.61 -11.98
C ASP A 63 15.36 -3.77 -11.08
N GLN A 64 15.09 -3.50 -9.80
CA GLN A 64 14.58 -4.51 -8.88
C GLN A 64 13.18 -5.01 -9.29
N GLN A 65 12.30 -4.12 -9.71
CA GLN A 65 10.91 -4.45 -10.04
C GLN A 65 10.78 -5.12 -11.41
N LEU A 66 11.49 -4.62 -12.43
CA LEU A 66 11.42 -5.17 -13.79
C LEU A 66 12.31 -6.40 -13.98
N GLY A 67 13.35 -6.58 -13.16
CA GLY A 67 14.30 -7.70 -13.26
C GLY A 67 13.80 -9.04 -12.69
N LYS A 68 12.57 -9.10 -12.18
CA LYS A 68 12.00 -10.30 -11.55
C LYS A 68 11.03 -11.04 -12.46
N THR A 69 10.96 -12.37 -12.29
CA THR A 69 9.99 -13.21 -12.97
C THR A 69 8.58 -13.02 -12.40
N VAL A 70 7.58 -13.30 -13.19
CA VAL A 70 6.15 -13.14 -12.80
C VAL A 70 5.76 -14.06 -11.64
N ASP A 71 6.49 -15.16 -11.46
CA ASP A 71 6.18 -16.22 -10.47
C ASP A 71 6.76 -15.97 -9.08
N ASP A 72 7.45 -14.83 -8.86
CA ASP A 72 8.03 -14.51 -7.57
C ASP A 72 7.01 -13.87 -6.62
N ASP A 73 6.76 -14.50 -5.47
CA ASP A 73 6.09 -13.85 -4.34
C ASP A 73 7.06 -12.90 -3.66
N ILE A 74 6.92 -11.62 -3.97
CA ILE A 74 7.86 -10.59 -3.52
C ILE A 74 7.14 -9.36 -2.98
N ILE A 75 7.67 -8.78 -1.90
CA ILE A 75 7.22 -7.52 -1.34
C ILE A 75 8.38 -6.52 -1.26
N TYR A 76 8.18 -5.33 -1.80
CA TYR A 76 9.19 -4.26 -1.84
C TYR A 76 8.95 -3.23 -0.72
N ASP A 77 10.03 -2.84 -0.02
CA ASP A 77 10.03 -1.62 0.82
C ASP A 77 10.21 -0.40 -0.08
N ARG A 78 9.16 0.17 -0.57
CA ARG A 78 8.99 1.25 -1.55
C ARG A 78 8.86 0.78 -3.00
N CYS A 79 8.23 1.64 -3.79
CA CYS A 79 8.15 1.54 -5.25
C CYS A 79 8.52 2.88 -5.90
N THR A 80 8.48 2.91 -7.21
CA THR A 80 8.81 4.11 -7.99
C THR A 80 7.87 5.29 -7.72
N LEU A 81 6.64 5.03 -7.22
CA LEU A 81 5.71 6.09 -6.80
C LEU A 81 6.25 6.93 -5.64
N ASP A 82 7.00 6.31 -4.71
CA ASP A 82 7.70 7.05 -3.65
C ASP A 82 8.70 8.04 -4.26
N VAL A 83 9.52 7.58 -5.20
CA VAL A 83 10.54 8.42 -5.85
C VAL A 83 9.89 9.62 -6.55
N LEU A 84 8.77 9.37 -7.25
CA LEU A 84 8.02 10.44 -7.89
C LEU A 84 7.52 11.46 -6.88
N ALA A 85 7.00 11.04 -5.73
CA ALA A 85 6.54 11.96 -4.69
C ALA A 85 7.67 12.86 -4.17
N TYR A 86 8.85 12.30 -3.93
CA TYR A 86 10.02 13.07 -3.53
C TYR A 86 10.53 14.00 -4.64
N THR A 87 10.46 13.58 -5.90
CA THR A 87 10.82 14.40 -7.06
C THR A 87 9.86 15.58 -7.23
N ILE A 88 8.55 15.36 -7.09
CA ILE A 88 7.54 16.42 -7.14
C ILE A 88 7.78 17.43 -6.01
N TRP A 89 8.02 16.94 -4.78
CA TRP A 89 8.33 17.81 -3.66
C TRP A 89 9.56 18.70 -3.92
N ALA A 90 10.63 18.13 -4.44
CA ALA A 90 11.85 18.86 -4.76
C ALA A 90 11.61 19.94 -5.84
N HIS A 91 10.79 19.62 -6.84
CA HIS A 91 10.34 20.57 -7.86
C HIS A 91 9.51 21.72 -7.26
N GLU A 92 8.52 21.42 -6.41
CA GLU A 92 7.67 22.43 -5.74
C GLU A 92 8.49 23.35 -4.81
N LYS A 93 9.55 22.83 -4.20
CA LYS A 93 10.49 23.63 -3.39
C LYS A 93 11.50 24.42 -4.21
N GLY A 94 11.53 24.24 -5.52
CA GLY A 94 12.46 24.94 -6.42
C GLY A 94 13.92 24.52 -6.25
N LEU A 95 14.17 23.25 -5.87
CA LEU A 95 15.52 22.73 -5.75
C LEU A 95 16.22 22.71 -7.13
N GLU A 96 17.52 22.97 -7.14
CA GLU A 96 18.30 23.06 -8.37
C GLU A 96 18.21 21.79 -9.21
N GLY A 97 17.92 21.94 -10.49
CA GLY A 97 17.80 20.85 -11.47
C GLY A 97 16.43 20.16 -11.49
N PHE A 98 15.57 20.36 -10.49
CA PHE A 98 14.22 19.79 -10.47
C PHE A 98 13.22 20.65 -11.25
N ASP A 99 13.45 20.77 -12.55
CA ASP A 99 12.51 21.47 -13.44
C ASP A 99 11.41 20.52 -13.97
N THR A 100 10.43 21.08 -14.66
CA THR A 100 9.31 20.31 -15.25
C THR A 100 9.80 19.25 -16.24
N ALA A 101 10.88 19.50 -16.97
CA ALA A 101 11.43 18.55 -17.94
C ALA A 101 12.00 17.32 -17.21
N PHE A 102 12.72 17.53 -16.09
CA PHE A 102 13.22 16.45 -15.24
C PHE A 102 12.06 15.62 -14.68
N VAL A 103 11.06 16.25 -14.09
CA VAL A 103 9.87 15.56 -13.54
C VAL A 103 9.20 14.69 -14.63
N ASN A 104 9.00 15.23 -15.83
CA ASN A 104 8.37 14.50 -16.93
C ASN A 104 9.20 13.29 -17.41
N THR A 105 10.53 13.34 -17.32
CA THR A 105 11.37 12.17 -17.62
C THR A 105 11.19 11.06 -16.59
N GLN A 106 11.05 11.42 -15.30
CA GLN A 106 10.81 10.46 -14.24
C GLN A 106 9.43 9.80 -14.35
N ILE A 107 8.39 10.56 -14.65
CA ILE A 107 7.00 10.08 -14.76
C ILE A 107 6.88 8.90 -15.72
N LYS A 108 7.53 8.93 -16.87
CA LYS A 108 7.46 7.83 -17.85
C LYS A 108 7.98 6.51 -17.27
N LEU A 109 9.11 6.54 -16.61
CA LEU A 109 9.72 5.36 -16.03
C LEU A 109 8.91 4.84 -14.84
N VAL A 110 8.38 5.75 -14.02
CA VAL A 110 7.47 5.42 -12.91
C VAL A 110 6.22 4.72 -13.42
N LYS A 111 5.56 5.27 -14.44
CA LYS A 111 4.36 4.70 -15.06
C LYS A 111 4.61 3.26 -15.54
N GLU A 112 5.67 3.04 -16.31
CA GLU A 112 6.02 1.71 -16.83
C GLU A 112 6.40 0.73 -15.71
N SER A 113 7.17 1.18 -14.74
CA SER A 113 7.60 0.33 -13.61
C SER A 113 6.43 -0.15 -12.75
N MET A 114 5.41 0.69 -12.56
CA MET A 114 4.24 0.30 -11.77
C MET A 114 3.45 -0.87 -12.37
N ARG A 115 3.49 -1.09 -13.69
CA ARG A 115 2.89 -2.27 -14.32
C ARG A 115 3.47 -3.60 -13.84
N SER A 116 4.66 -3.56 -13.26
CA SER A 116 5.29 -4.77 -12.72
C SER A 116 4.76 -5.18 -11.35
N LEU A 117 3.89 -4.40 -10.74
CA LEU A 117 3.33 -4.63 -9.42
C LEU A 117 1.85 -5.01 -9.52
N ASP A 118 1.41 -5.92 -8.65
CA ASP A 118 0.00 -6.31 -8.53
C ASP A 118 -0.73 -5.40 -7.55
N ILE A 119 -0.14 -5.14 -6.37
CA ILE A 119 -0.74 -4.29 -5.34
C ILE A 119 0.32 -3.36 -4.73
N ILE A 120 -0.08 -2.10 -4.52
CA ILE A 120 0.69 -1.10 -3.77
C ILE A 120 -0.11 -0.71 -2.52
N PHE A 121 0.42 -1.03 -1.34
CA PHE A 121 -0.16 -0.64 -0.06
C PHE A 121 0.40 0.70 0.40
N ILE A 122 -0.48 1.68 0.60
CA ILE A 122 -0.13 3.05 0.99
C ILE A 122 -0.22 3.19 2.50
N CYS A 123 0.94 3.39 3.14
CA CYS A 123 1.06 3.69 4.57
C CYS A 123 0.96 5.19 4.78
N LYS A 124 -0.17 5.67 5.27
CA LYS A 124 -0.40 7.08 5.55
C LYS A 124 0.37 7.52 6.80
N PHE A 125 0.88 8.75 6.79
CA PHE A 125 1.40 9.41 7.98
C PHE A 125 0.24 9.94 8.83
N ASN A 126 0.28 9.63 10.14
CA ASN A 126 -0.64 10.18 11.12
C ASN A 126 0.15 11.09 12.06
N GLU A 127 -0.37 12.28 12.34
CA GLU A 127 0.28 13.27 13.19
C GLU A 127 0.53 12.80 14.63
N SER A 128 -0.21 11.78 15.10
CA SER A 128 0.02 11.14 16.40
C SER A 128 1.23 10.21 16.43
N MET A 129 1.80 9.87 15.24
CA MET A 129 3.00 9.03 15.18
C MET A 129 4.21 9.82 15.68
N SER A 130 5.01 9.18 16.55
CA SER A 130 6.30 9.72 16.95
C SER A 130 7.24 9.73 15.77
N VAL A 131 7.86 10.87 15.50
CA VAL A 131 8.95 10.97 14.52
C VAL A 131 10.24 10.68 15.26
N GLU A 132 10.82 9.51 15.00
CA GLU A 132 12.11 9.14 15.55
C GLU A 132 13.23 9.63 14.62
N ASP A 133 14.19 10.34 15.21
CA ASP A 133 15.44 10.69 14.55
C ASP A 133 16.42 9.54 14.75
N ASP A 134 16.54 8.69 13.74
CA ASP A 134 17.51 7.58 13.71
C ASP A 134 18.83 7.96 13.01
N GLY A 135 19.01 9.27 12.72
CA GLY A 135 20.17 9.79 11.99
C GLY A 135 20.22 9.38 10.50
N LYS A 136 19.27 8.56 10.05
CA LYS A 136 19.18 8.07 8.66
C LYS A 136 17.94 8.60 7.93
N ARG A 137 17.03 9.24 8.66
CA ARG A 137 15.78 9.80 8.14
C ARG A 137 15.71 11.27 8.50
N ASP A 138 15.09 12.04 7.62
CA ASP A 138 14.76 13.41 7.97
C ASP A 138 13.66 13.38 9.04
N ALA A 139 13.97 13.86 10.24
CA ALA A 139 13.02 13.97 11.35
C ALA A 139 12.14 15.23 11.25
N ASN A 140 12.27 16.00 10.17
CA ASN A 140 11.44 17.18 9.93
C ASN A 140 10.00 16.75 9.65
N LYS A 141 9.12 16.98 10.62
CA LYS A 141 7.70 16.62 10.54
C LYS A 141 6.99 17.33 9.38
N GLU A 142 7.32 18.58 9.11
CA GLU A 142 6.74 19.35 8.00
C GLU A 142 7.05 18.69 6.66
N TYR A 143 8.31 18.32 6.43
CA TYR A 143 8.75 17.58 5.26
C TYR A 143 7.98 16.27 5.08
N ILE A 144 7.83 15.49 6.16
CA ILE A 144 7.10 14.22 6.14
C ILE A 144 5.63 14.43 5.74
N VAL A 145 4.99 15.47 6.30
CA VAL A 145 3.59 15.82 5.99
C VAL A 145 3.45 16.25 4.52
N GLU A 146 4.38 17.07 4.01
CA GLU A 146 4.37 17.50 2.61
C GLU A 146 4.48 16.31 1.64
N ILE A 147 5.42 15.38 1.87
CA ILE A 147 5.54 14.14 1.08
C ILE A 147 4.25 13.30 1.17
N ASN A 148 3.69 13.15 2.38
CA ASN A 148 2.44 12.43 2.56
C ASN A 148 1.28 13.04 1.76
N ASN A 149 1.20 14.36 1.71
CA ASN A 149 0.17 15.07 0.95
C ASN A 149 0.32 14.87 -0.56
N ILE A 150 1.54 14.81 -1.05
CA ILE A 150 1.81 14.49 -2.46
C ILE A 150 1.37 13.06 -2.78
N ILE A 151 1.73 12.08 -1.95
CA ILE A 151 1.30 10.69 -2.13
C ILE A 151 -0.23 10.59 -2.10
N GLU A 152 -0.89 11.32 -1.21
CA GLU A 152 -2.35 11.39 -1.16
C GLU A 152 -2.94 11.97 -2.45
N SER A 153 -2.34 13.02 -2.99
CA SER A 153 -2.75 13.63 -4.27
C SER A 153 -2.59 12.64 -5.43
N LEU A 154 -1.48 11.90 -5.49
CA LEU A 154 -1.26 10.84 -6.48
C LEU A 154 -2.31 9.73 -6.36
N TYR A 155 -2.64 9.31 -5.15
CA TYR A 155 -3.72 8.35 -4.91
C TYR A 155 -5.09 8.85 -5.39
N GLN A 156 -5.40 10.14 -5.21
CA GLN A 156 -6.64 10.72 -5.73
C GLN A 156 -6.68 10.73 -7.27
N GLN A 157 -5.56 10.97 -7.95
CA GLN A 157 -5.47 10.84 -9.41
C GLN A 157 -5.72 9.40 -9.86
N TYR A 158 -5.11 8.42 -9.20
CA TYR A 158 -5.35 7.00 -9.46
C TYR A 158 -6.85 6.64 -9.36
N LYS A 159 -7.56 7.18 -8.36
CA LYS A 159 -8.99 6.92 -8.16
C LYS A 159 -9.89 7.38 -9.32
N GLN A 160 -9.44 8.31 -10.14
CA GLN A 160 -10.19 8.77 -11.32
C GLN A 160 -10.35 7.69 -12.39
N ASN A 161 -9.53 6.64 -12.34
CA ASN A 161 -9.56 5.49 -13.26
C ASN A 161 -9.48 5.89 -14.75
N ILE A 162 -8.63 6.86 -15.06
CA ILE A 162 -8.36 7.32 -16.42
C ILE A 162 -6.89 7.11 -16.76
N ASP A 163 -6.59 6.99 -18.05
CA ASP A 163 -5.20 7.07 -18.51
C ASP A 163 -4.67 8.48 -18.28
N SER A 164 -3.53 8.58 -17.63
CA SER A 164 -2.89 9.84 -17.25
C SER A 164 -1.38 9.77 -17.51
N ASP A 165 -0.69 10.86 -17.25
CA ASP A 165 0.78 10.87 -17.36
C ASP A 165 1.44 9.89 -16.37
N ILE A 166 0.80 9.64 -15.21
CA ILE A 166 1.36 8.84 -14.10
C ILE A 166 0.78 7.42 -14.06
N PHE A 167 -0.52 7.27 -14.30
CA PHE A 167 -1.22 5.99 -14.18
C PHE A 167 -1.82 5.55 -15.51
N PHE A 168 -1.76 4.25 -15.78
CA PHE A 168 -2.64 3.61 -16.75
C PHE A 168 -4.05 3.47 -16.15
N PRO A 169 -5.08 3.16 -16.95
CA PRO A 169 -6.37 2.74 -16.41
C PRO A 169 -6.22 1.55 -15.44
N LYS A 170 -7.15 1.39 -14.51
CA LYS A 170 -7.03 0.38 -13.43
C LYS A 170 -6.83 -1.06 -13.92
N ASP A 171 -7.36 -1.39 -15.08
CA ASP A 171 -7.19 -2.72 -15.67
C ASP A 171 -5.72 -3.01 -16.08
N ASP A 172 -4.88 -1.98 -16.14
CA ASP A 172 -3.48 -2.05 -16.55
C ASP A 172 -2.54 -1.38 -15.52
N SER A 173 -3.02 -1.15 -14.33
CA SER A 173 -2.28 -0.55 -13.19
C SER A 173 -2.38 -1.46 -11.97
N PRO A 174 -1.40 -1.41 -11.06
CA PRO A 174 -1.52 -2.11 -9.78
C PRO A 174 -2.72 -1.61 -8.98
N CYS A 175 -3.27 -2.45 -8.14
CA CYS A 175 -4.28 -2.02 -7.18
C CYS A 175 -3.61 -1.16 -6.08
N LEU A 176 -4.04 0.09 -5.92
CA LEU A 176 -3.56 0.97 -4.84
C LEU A 176 -4.52 0.91 -3.66
N ILE A 177 -4.04 0.46 -2.52
CA ILE A 177 -4.84 0.26 -1.29
C ILE A 177 -4.27 1.12 -0.17
N LYS A 178 -5.11 2.00 0.37
CA LYS A 178 -4.74 2.83 1.52
C LYS A 178 -4.94 2.04 2.81
N LEU A 179 -3.86 1.91 3.58
CA LEU A 179 -3.87 1.18 4.84
C LEU A 179 -4.35 2.06 6.02
N PRO A 180 -5.02 1.47 7.01
CA PRO A 180 -5.40 2.15 8.25
C PRO A 180 -4.19 2.49 9.13
N ASP A 181 -4.44 3.20 10.23
CA ASP A 181 -3.37 3.70 11.10
C ASP A 181 -2.76 2.61 11.99
N SER A 182 -3.58 1.71 12.54
CA SER A 182 -3.12 0.68 13.46
C SER A 182 -2.45 -0.49 12.73
N MET A 183 -1.34 -0.99 13.29
CA MET A 183 -0.57 -2.09 12.70
C MET A 183 -1.43 -3.35 12.50
N GLN A 184 -2.25 -3.70 13.51
CA GLN A 184 -3.13 -4.86 13.41
C GLN A 184 -4.12 -4.72 12.26
N GLN A 185 -4.80 -3.58 12.17
CA GLN A 185 -5.76 -3.32 11.10
C GLN A 185 -5.10 -3.31 9.70
N ARG A 186 -3.81 -2.91 9.60
CA ARG A 186 -3.06 -3.02 8.35
C ARG A 186 -2.88 -4.46 7.92
N VAL A 187 -2.48 -5.32 8.84
CA VAL A 187 -2.31 -6.77 8.58
C VAL A 187 -3.65 -7.40 8.24
N ASP A 188 -4.71 -7.08 8.99
CA ASP A 188 -6.05 -7.59 8.75
C ASP A 188 -6.56 -7.18 7.35
N LEU A 189 -6.38 -5.91 6.97
CA LEU A 189 -6.77 -5.44 5.64
C LEU A 189 -5.94 -6.10 4.52
N ILE A 190 -4.64 -6.29 4.71
CA ILE A 190 -3.79 -7.00 3.75
C ILE A 190 -4.27 -8.44 3.55
N ALA A 191 -4.72 -9.10 4.63
CA ALA A 191 -5.24 -10.46 4.58
C ALA A 191 -6.55 -10.59 3.78
N GLU A 192 -7.25 -9.49 3.50
CA GLU A 192 -8.40 -9.48 2.58
C GLU A 192 -7.98 -9.56 1.10
N TYR A 193 -6.73 -9.28 0.77
CA TYR A 193 -6.20 -9.29 -0.60
C TYR A 193 -5.20 -10.42 -0.83
N VAL A 194 -4.47 -10.82 0.21
CA VAL A 194 -3.40 -11.83 0.15
C VAL A 194 -3.84 -13.07 0.92
N ALA A 195 -4.10 -14.14 0.20
CA ALA A 195 -4.49 -15.41 0.80
C ALA A 195 -3.36 -16.01 1.68
N PRO A 196 -3.68 -16.92 2.62
CA PRO A 196 -2.68 -17.54 3.50
C PRO A 196 -1.54 -18.26 2.78
N ASP A 197 -1.78 -18.77 1.58
CA ASP A 197 -0.79 -19.42 0.72
C ASP A 197 0.08 -18.42 -0.07
N GLY A 198 -0.26 -17.11 0.00
CA GLY A 198 0.43 -16.02 -0.69
C GLY A 198 -0.19 -15.62 -2.03
N GLY A 199 -1.20 -16.32 -2.50
CA GLY A 199 -1.96 -15.95 -3.70
C GLY A 199 -2.87 -14.74 -3.48
N MET A 200 -3.42 -14.22 -4.57
CA MET A 200 -4.53 -13.27 -4.49
C MET A 200 -5.81 -14.05 -4.15
N HIS A 201 -6.64 -13.52 -3.27
CA HIS A 201 -7.97 -14.09 -3.09
C HIS A 201 -8.71 -14.09 -4.43
N SER A 202 -9.21 -15.26 -4.84
CA SER A 202 -10.00 -15.38 -6.06
C SER A 202 -11.34 -14.66 -5.88
N GLU A 203 -11.98 -14.28 -6.99
CA GLU A 203 -13.37 -13.77 -6.92
C GLU A 203 -14.31 -14.80 -6.26
N GLU A 204 -13.99 -16.09 -6.34
CA GLU A 204 -14.75 -17.18 -5.71
C GLU A 204 -14.62 -17.15 -4.18
N ASP A 205 -13.49 -16.72 -3.63
CA ASP A 205 -13.24 -16.62 -2.18
C ASP A 205 -13.69 -15.24 -1.62
N SER A 206 -14.05 -14.31 -2.49
CA SER A 206 -14.49 -12.97 -2.07
C SER A 206 -15.82 -13.04 -1.31
N VAL A 207 -15.89 -12.34 -0.19
CA VAL A 207 -17.15 -12.12 0.57
C VAL A 207 -18.23 -11.49 -0.30
N LEU A 208 -17.83 -10.76 -1.36
CA LEU A 208 -18.71 -10.13 -2.33
C LEU A 208 -19.11 -11.05 -3.51
N ASN A 209 -18.61 -12.31 -3.54
CA ASN A 209 -19.07 -13.30 -4.51
C ASN A 209 -20.59 -13.52 -4.32
N PRO A 210 -21.40 -13.48 -5.39
CA PRO A 210 -22.84 -13.68 -5.28
C PRO A 210 -23.25 -14.98 -4.59
N ASN A 211 -22.44 -16.05 -4.69
CA ASN A 211 -22.69 -17.31 -4.00
C ASN A 211 -22.48 -17.17 -2.48
N ASN A 212 -21.40 -16.52 -2.06
CA ASN A 212 -21.10 -16.28 -0.66
C ASN A 212 -22.09 -15.31 -0.01
N ILE A 213 -22.56 -14.29 -0.76
CA ILE A 213 -23.64 -13.39 -0.34
C ILE A 213 -24.93 -14.17 -0.12
N ASN A 214 -25.29 -15.06 -1.05
CA ASN A 214 -26.50 -15.89 -0.92
C ASN A 214 -26.42 -16.84 0.29
N GLU A 215 -25.26 -17.42 0.56
CA GLU A 215 -25.05 -18.27 1.75
C GLU A 215 -25.16 -17.45 3.04
N LEU A 216 -24.56 -16.25 3.08
CA LEU A 216 -24.67 -15.32 4.21
C LEU A 216 -26.12 -14.87 4.44
N GLU A 217 -26.85 -14.55 3.38
CA GLU A 217 -28.28 -14.21 3.49
C GLU A 217 -29.12 -15.39 4.00
N GLN A 218 -28.80 -16.62 3.57
CA GLN A 218 -29.51 -17.81 4.08
C GLN A 218 -29.20 -18.05 5.57
N LEU A 219 -27.93 -17.89 5.98
CA LEU A 219 -27.54 -18.02 7.39
C LEU A 219 -28.21 -16.95 8.26
N LEU A 220 -28.26 -15.72 7.79
CA LEU A 220 -28.96 -14.63 8.50
C LEU A 220 -30.47 -14.90 8.61
N LYS A 221 -31.11 -15.39 7.54
CA LYS A 221 -32.54 -15.78 7.59
C LYS A 221 -32.79 -16.92 8.56
N GLN A 222 -31.88 -17.91 8.62
CA GLN A 222 -31.98 -19.02 9.58
C GLN A 222 -31.83 -18.54 11.02
N GLN A 223 -30.91 -17.61 11.30
CA GLN A 223 -30.74 -17.01 12.63
C GLN A 223 -31.96 -16.16 13.03
N THR A 224 -32.52 -15.38 12.10
CA THR A 224 -33.71 -14.57 12.37
C THR A 224 -34.91 -15.45 12.66
N ASN A 225 -35.13 -16.52 11.86
CA ASN A 225 -36.22 -17.46 12.11
C ASN A 225 -36.05 -18.25 13.41
N ALA A 226 -34.81 -18.56 13.82
CA ALA A 226 -34.54 -19.19 15.11
C ALA A 226 -34.85 -18.23 16.28
N HIS A 227 -34.57 -16.95 16.12
CA HIS A 227 -34.88 -15.94 17.14
C HIS A 227 -36.39 -15.68 17.25
N GLU A 228 -37.11 -15.63 16.11
CA GLU A 228 -38.57 -15.49 16.07
C GLU A 228 -39.23 -16.71 16.72
N SER A 229 -38.73 -17.94 16.47
CA SER A 229 -39.27 -19.14 17.11
C SER A 229 -39.04 -19.19 18.61
N GLU A 230 -37.90 -18.66 19.12
CA GLU A 230 -37.66 -18.56 20.58
C GLU A 230 -38.51 -17.47 21.25
N GLU A 231 -38.82 -16.38 20.55
CA GLU A 231 -39.72 -15.36 21.06
C GLU A 231 -41.20 -15.84 21.09
N GLU A 232 -41.63 -16.53 20.03
CA GLU A 232 -42.94 -17.15 20.00
C GLU A 232 -43.10 -18.23 21.07
N GLU A 233 -42.08 -19.04 21.31
CA GLU A 233 -42.11 -20.05 22.37
C GLU A 233 -42.16 -19.38 23.75
N LYS A 234 -41.40 -18.32 24.01
CA LYS A 234 -41.47 -17.54 25.24
C LYS A 234 -42.82 -16.85 25.47
N GLU A 235 -43.47 -16.34 24.41
CA GLU A 235 -44.82 -15.78 24.48
C GLU A 235 -45.86 -16.88 24.75
N LEU A 236 -45.73 -18.07 24.15
CA LEU A 236 -46.60 -19.21 24.43
C LEU A 236 -46.47 -19.66 25.90
N PHE A 237 -45.26 -19.82 26.41
CA PHE A 237 -45.01 -20.17 27.83
C PHE A 237 -45.62 -19.13 28.78
N LYS A 238 -45.53 -17.84 28.42
CA LYS A 238 -46.08 -16.75 29.23
C LYS A 238 -47.60 -16.75 29.20
N LYS A 239 -48.22 -17.10 28.03
CA LYS A 239 -49.67 -17.17 27.84
C LYS A 239 -50.32 -18.33 28.56
N PHE A 240 -49.62 -19.41 28.75
CA PHE A 240 -50.11 -20.63 29.44
C PHE A 240 -49.61 -20.77 30.86
N GLY A 241 -48.89 -19.74 31.43
CA GLY A 241 -48.46 -19.72 32.82
C GLY A 241 -47.49 -20.83 33.19
N LEU A 242 -46.80 -21.38 32.23
CA LEU A 242 -45.75 -22.37 32.41
C LEU A 242 -44.40 -21.64 32.67
N LYS A 243 -43.72 -21.99 33.77
CA LYS A 243 -42.40 -21.45 34.12
C LYS A 243 -41.32 -22.36 33.58
#